data_757005a9d8468a2f3789ff734b22847c
#
_entry.id   757005a9d8468a2f3789ff734b22847c
#
_cell.length_a   1.000
_cell.length_b   1.000
_cell.length_c   1.000
_cell.angle_alpha   90.00
_cell.angle_beta   90.00
_cell.angle_gamma   90.00
#
_symmetry.space_group_name_H-M   'P 1'
#
loop_
_entity.id
_entity.type
_entity.pdbx_description
1 polymer ?
#
loop_
_entity_poly.entity_id
_entity_poly.type
_entity_poly.pdbx_seq_one_letter_code
_entity_poly.pdbx_strand_id
1 'polypeptide(L)'
;MKKTIMLAVAFIACISIFAQTKDEKYAEDVQSIDAILNAYYDVISGSSQQPWQFERDSYIHSKNAVIIRLDENGNTNPHTLESEYIPMGLSPRQDFYEIELKRNVNHFGNLAQVWSAFEIRTDPNITSDIRGLNSIQLHYEKGRWFIDSWTCEMESEKNRLVSDFLNEN
;
A
#
# COMPACT_ATOMS: atom_id res chain seq x y z
N MET A 1 -72.45 -15.60 -18.93
CA MET A 1 -71.76 -14.79 -17.92
C MET A 1 -70.33 -15.34 -17.82
N LYS A 2 -69.35 -14.69 -18.47
CA LYS A 2 -67.95 -15.09 -18.42
C LYS A 2 -67.28 -14.24 -17.32
N LYS A 3 -66.74 -14.89 -16.27
CA LYS A 3 -66.01 -14.24 -15.20
C LYS A 3 -64.52 -14.12 -15.67
N THR A 4 -64.04 -12.91 -15.91
CA THR A 4 -62.69 -12.59 -16.19
C THR A 4 -61.92 -12.53 -14.87
N ILE A 5 -61.01 -13.46 -14.67
CA ILE A 5 -60.09 -13.46 -13.54
C ILE A 5 -58.89 -12.59 -13.93
N MET A 6 -58.75 -11.46 -13.29
CA MET A 6 -57.62 -10.54 -13.46
C MET A 6 -56.46 -11.01 -12.54
N LEU A 7 -55.43 -11.57 -13.15
CA LEU A 7 -54.23 -12.02 -12.45
C LEU A 7 -53.29 -10.82 -12.24
N ALA A 8 -53.19 -10.31 -11.02
CA ALA A 8 -52.26 -9.28 -10.65
C ALA A 8 -50.88 -9.91 -10.44
N VAL A 9 -49.96 -9.71 -11.39
CA VAL A 9 -48.54 -10.09 -11.23
C VAL A 9 -47.85 -9.00 -10.42
N ALA A 10 -47.63 -9.30 -9.15
CA ALA A 10 -46.79 -8.45 -8.30
C ALA A 10 -45.31 -8.63 -8.70
N PHE A 11 -44.72 -7.62 -9.34
CA PHE A 11 -43.33 -7.55 -9.66
C PHE A 11 -42.58 -7.17 -8.36
N ILE A 12 -42.08 -8.17 -7.64
CA ILE A 12 -41.18 -7.95 -6.50
C ILE A 12 -39.80 -7.66 -7.08
N ALA A 13 -39.47 -6.38 -7.19
CA ALA A 13 -38.11 -5.96 -7.47
C ALA A 13 -37.24 -6.27 -6.23
N CYS A 14 -36.56 -7.41 -6.25
CA CYS A 14 -35.48 -7.68 -5.29
C CYS A 14 -34.33 -6.70 -5.55
N ILE A 15 -34.28 -5.62 -4.79
CA ILE A 15 -33.08 -4.76 -4.71
C ILE A 15 -32.06 -5.57 -3.92
N SER A 16 -31.19 -6.28 -4.65
CA SER A 16 -30.01 -6.89 -4.06
C SER A 16 -29.06 -5.76 -3.63
N ILE A 17 -29.08 -5.41 -2.35
CA ILE A 17 -28.04 -4.58 -1.75
C ILE A 17 -26.80 -5.47 -1.67
N PHE A 18 -25.94 -5.42 -2.68
CA PHE A 18 -24.62 -6.01 -2.59
C PHE A 18 -23.84 -5.19 -1.55
N ALA A 19 -23.63 -5.76 -0.38
CA ALA A 19 -22.56 -5.28 0.49
C ALA A 19 -21.25 -5.46 -0.29
N GLN A 20 -20.61 -4.35 -0.63
CA GLN A 20 -19.33 -4.36 -1.34
C GLN A 20 -18.34 -5.18 -0.50
N THR A 21 -17.81 -6.26 -1.07
CA THR A 21 -16.81 -7.07 -0.37
C THR A 21 -15.53 -6.25 -0.21
N LYS A 22 -14.68 -6.63 0.76
CA LYS A 22 -13.35 -6.00 0.94
C LYS A 22 -12.55 -6.03 -0.37
N ASP A 23 -12.71 -7.11 -1.14
CA ASP A 23 -12.03 -7.31 -2.42
C ASP A 23 -12.49 -6.33 -3.50
N GLU A 24 -13.77 -5.90 -3.47
CA GLU A 24 -14.27 -4.87 -4.39
C GLU A 24 -13.86 -3.47 -3.96
N LYS A 25 -13.79 -3.22 -2.65
CA LYS A 25 -13.49 -1.89 -2.09
C LYS A 25 -12.10 -1.36 -2.47
N TYR A 26 -11.12 -2.25 -2.56
CA TYR A 26 -9.71 -1.88 -2.83
C TYR A 26 -9.18 -2.52 -4.12
N ALA A 27 -10.07 -3.00 -4.99
CA ALA A 27 -9.68 -3.68 -6.23
C ALA A 27 -8.78 -2.83 -7.13
N GLU A 28 -9.02 -1.53 -7.18
CA GLU A 28 -8.22 -0.60 -8.00
C GLU A 28 -6.78 -0.46 -7.50
N ASP A 29 -6.54 -0.60 -6.20
CA ASP A 29 -5.21 -0.49 -5.59
C ASP A 29 -4.25 -1.61 -6.02
N VAL A 30 -4.75 -2.73 -6.53
CA VAL A 30 -3.95 -3.96 -6.75
C VAL A 30 -3.98 -4.46 -8.20
N GLN A 31 -4.55 -3.70 -9.12
CA GLN A 31 -4.68 -4.09 -10.53
C GLN A 31 -3.39 -3.96 -11.35
N SER A 32 -2.44 -3.15 -10.87
CA SER A 32 -1.14 -2.95 -11.51
C SER A 32 -0.04 -2.72 -10.47
N ILE A 33 1.23 -2.86 -10.90
CA ILE A 33 2.38 -2.56 -10.04
C ILE A 33 2.37 -1.07 -9.62
N ASP A 34 2.02 -0.16 -10.52
CA ASP A 34 1.92 1.26 -10.19
C ASP A 34 0.79 1.54 -9.20
N ALA A 35 -0.37 0.91 -9.36
CA ALA A 35 -1.50 1.10 -8.46
C ALA A 35 -1.16 0.65 -7.02
N ILE A 36 -0.56 -0.55 -6.88
CA ILE A 36 -0.24 -1.09 -5.55
C ILE A 36 0.87 -0.30 -4.85
N LEU A 37 1.85 0.22 -5.59
CA LEU A 37 2.90 1.06 -5.01
C LEU A 37 2.38 2.45 -4.63
N ASN A 38 1.48 3.04 -5.42
CA ASN A 38 0.81 4.27 -5.03
C ASN A 38 -0.02 4.07 -3.76
N ALA A 39 -0.78 2.97 -3.66
CA ALA A 39 -1.53 2.61 -2.47
C ALA A 39 -0.61 2.38 -1.25
N TYR A 40 0.55 1.72 -1.45
CA TYR A 40 1.55 1.49 -0.40
C TYR A 40 1.99 2.80 0.29
N TYR A 41 2.30 3.85 -0.47
CA TYR A 41 2.66 5.15 0.09
C TYR A 41 1.47 5.90 0.68
N ASP A 42 0.28 5.77 0.07
CA ASP A 42 -0.92 6.47 0.51
C ASP A 42 -1.46 5.94 1.86
N VAL A 43 -1.43 4.61 2.08
CA VAL A 43 -2.00 4.01 3.30
C VAL A 43 -1.29 4.42 4.59
N ILE A 44 0.02 4.69 4.52
CA ILE A 44 0.83 5.09 5.68
C ILE A 44 0.92 6.60 5.84
N SER A 45 0.67 7.37 4.78
CA SER A 45 0.78 8.82 4.76
C SER A 45 -0.48 9.51 5.29
N GLY A 46 -0.34 10.69 5.86
CA GLY A 46 -1.45 11.54 6.28
C GLY A 46 -1.16 12.39 7.50
N SER A 47 -2.09 13.30 7.80
CA SER A 47 -2.01 14.14 8.98
C SER A 47 -2.26 13.34 10.27
N SER A 48 -1.86 13.91 11.40
CA SER A 48 -2.11 13.35 12.73
C SER A 48 -3.60 13.14 13.06
N GLN A 49 -4.49 13.82 12.33
CA GLN A 49 -5.94 13.69 12.47
C GLN A 49 -6.55 12.55 11.63
N GLN A 50 -5.79 12.01 10.68
CA GLN A 50 -6.25 10.92 9.82
C GLN A 50 -5.82 9.59 10.44
N PRO A 51 -6.75 8.64 10.62
CA PRO A 51 -6.37 7.31 11.06
C PRO A 51 -5.55 6.63 9.95
N TRP A 52 -4.57 5.82 10.38
CA TRP A 52 -3.89 4.96 9.46
C TRP A 52 -4.86 3.95 8.81
N GLN A 53 -4.68 3.69 7.53
CA GLN A 53 -5.57 2.86 6.73
C GLN A 53 -5.21 1.37 6.83
N PHE A 54 -5.14 0.83 8.06
CA PHE A 54 -4.67 -0.55 8.32
C PHE A 54 -5.40 -1.62 7.52
N GLU A 55 -6.71 -1.50 7.32
CA GLU A 55 -7.48 -2.47 6.54
C GLU A 55 -7.04 -2.49 5.07
N ARG A 56 -6.81 -1.30 4.47
CA ARG A 56 -6.34 -1.14 3.11
C ARG A 56 -4.89 -1.60 2.96
N ASP A 57 -4.05 -1.28 3.94
CA ASP A 57 -2.67 -1.72 3.99
C ASP A 57 -2.56 -3.26 4.09
N SER A 58 -3.36 -3.88 4.95
CA SER A 58 -3.46 -5.33 5.03
C SER A 58 -3.99 -5.98 3.74
N TYR A 59 -4.77 -5.24 2.95
CA TYR A 59 -5.29 -5.75 1.69
C TYR A 59 -4.23 -5.78 0.59
N ILE A 60 -3.36 -4.79 0.51
CA ILE A 60 -2.29 -4.74 -0.51
C ILE A 60 -1.13 -5.68 -0.22
N HIS A 61 -0.96 -6.14 1.02
CA HIS A 61 0.09 -7.08 1.40
C HIS A 61 -0.37 -8.53 1.35
N SER A 62 0.56 -9.45 1.09
CA SER A 62 0.31 -10.89 1.28
C SER A 62 0.20 -11.21 2.77
N LYS A 63 -0.50 -12.30 3.09
CA LYS A 63 -0.78 -12.70 4.49
C LYS A 63 0.47 -12.86 5.35
N ASN A 64 1.58 -13.26 4.73
CA ASN A 64 2.85 -13.53 5.41
C ASN A 64 3.92 -12.50 5.01
N ALA A 65 3.50 -11.30 4.64
CA ALA A 65 4.43 -10.25 4.24
C ALA A 65 5.46 -9.99 5.34
N VAL A 66 6.72 -9.81 4.91
CA VAL A 66 7.87 -9.56 5.79
C VAL A 66 8.40 -8.16 5.57
N ILE A 67 8.52 -7.43 6.66
CA ILE A 67 9.04 -6.06 6.70
C ILE A 67 10.41 -6.10 7.36
N ILE A 68 11.43 -5.56 6.71
CA ILE A 68 12.80 -5.51 7.22
C ILE A 68 13.29 -4.07 7.20
N ARG A 69 13.76 -3.59 8.35
CA ARG A 69 14.46 -2.32 8.45
C ARG A 69 15.92 -2.59 8.77
N LEU A 70 16.83 -1.90 8.09
CA LEU A 70 18.22 -1.90 8.45
C LEU A 70 18.49 -0.72 9.39
N ASP A 71 19.21 -1.00 10.48
CA ASP A 71 19.74 0.04 11.34
C ASP A 71 21.03 0.64 10.75
N GLU A 72 21.58 1.67 11.36
CA GLU A 72 22.83 2.33 10.95
C GLU A 72 24.07 1.43 10.94
N ASN A 73 24.01 0.26 11.58
CA ASN A 73 25.05 -0.74 11.63
C ASN A 73 24.82 -1.90 10.64
N GLY A 74 23.71 -1.84 9.86
CA GLY A 74 23.30 -2.89 8.93
C GLY A 74 22.65 -4.10 9.58
N ASN A 75 22.27 -4.04 10.85
CA ASN A 75 21.50 -5.11 11.47
C ASN A 75 20.05 -5.06 11.03
N THR A 76 19.44 -6.22 10.92
CA THR A 76 18.03 -6.38 10.51
C THR A 76 17.16 -6.79 11.68
N ASN A 77 15.92 -6.31 11.67
CA ASN A 77 14.86 -6.73 12.58
C ASN A 77 13.59 -7.04 11.76
N PRO A 78 13.36 -8.30 11.37
CA PRO A 78 12.19 -8.67 10.58
C PRO A 78 10.90 -8.56 11.39
N HIS A 79 9.88 -7.99 10.78
CA HIS A 79 8.54 -7.82 11.34
C HIS A 79 7.49 -8.39 10.39
N THR A 80 6.34 -8.77 10.94
CA THR A 80 5.10 -8.91 10.18
C THR A 80 4.43 -7.55 10.07
N LEU A 81 3.47 -7.41 9.15
CA LEU A 81 2.68 -6.18 9.03
C LEU A 81 2.05 -5.79 10.39
N GLU A 82 1.49 -6.75 11.11
CA GLU A 82 0.88 -6.52 12.42
C GLU A 82 1.91 -6.05 13.46
N SER A 83 3.06 -6.72 13.56
CA SER A 83 4.08 -6.38 14.57
C SER A 83 4.78 -5.05 14.28
N GLU A 84 4.86 -4.62 13.02
CA GLU A 84 5.40 -3.32 12.64
C GLU A 84 4.44 -2.19 13.02
N TYR A 85 3.17 -2.39 12.76
CA TYR A 85 2.23 -1.28 12.73
C TYR A 85 1.27 -1.20 13.93
N ILE A 86 0.98 -2.30 14.63
CA ILE A 86 0.16 -2.22 15.85
C ILE A 86 0.74 -1.24 16.87
N PRO A 87 2.07 -1.23 17.16
CA PRO A 87 2.65 -0.25 18.08
C PRO A 87 2.48 1.20 17.59
N MET A 88 2.52 1.43 16.28
CA MET A 88 2.33 2.76 15.69
C MET A 88 0.88 3.24 15.83
N GLY A 89 -0.10 2.34 15.68
CA GLY A 89 -1.52 2.64 15.85
C GLY A 89 -1.92 2.93 17.31
N LEU A 90 -1.14 2.48 18.29
CA LEU A 90 -1.35 2.73 19.71
C LEU A 90 -0.72 4.05 20.19
N SER A 91 0.17 4.65 19.44
CA SER A 91 0.83 5.91 19.74
C SER A 91 0.07 7.09 19.13
N PRO A 92 0.09 8.28 19.74
CA PRO A 92 -0.43 9.48 19.08
C PRO A 92 0.27 9.65 17.73
N ARG A 93 -0.51 9.72 16.66
CA ARG A 93 0.02 9.90 15.32
C ARG A 93 0.54 11.33 15.16
N GLN A 94 1.71 11.46 14.57
CA GLN A 94 2.23 12.72 14.06
C GLN A 94 1.89 12.83 12.56
N ASP A 95 1.96 14.04 12.02
CA ASP A 95 1.90 14.23 10.58
C ASP A 95 3.06 13.50 9.92
N PHE A 96 2.75 12.59 9.01
CA PHE A 96 3.72 11.72 8.37
C PHE A 96 3.34 11.50 6.91
N TYR A 97 4.23 11.87 6.03
CA TYR A 97 4.06 11.69 4.59
C TYR A 97 5.32 11.04 4.02
N GLU A 98 5.19 9.81 3.53
CA GLU A 98 6.24 9.15 2.79
C GLU A 98 5.98 9.38 1.30
N ILE A 99 6.83 10.16 0.65
CA ILE A 99 6.66 10.59 -0.73
C ILE A 99 7.67 9.84 -1.60
N GLU A 100 7.18 9.08 -2.56
CA GLU A 100 8.05 8.41 -3.51
C GLU A 100 8.73 9.42 -4.43
N LEU A 101 10.05 9.33 -4.55
CA LEU A 101 10.86 10.15 -5.43
C LEU A 101 11.03 9.52 -6.81
N LYS A 102 11.30 8.20 -6.84
CA LYS A 102 11.50 7.43 -8.06
C LYS A 102 11.35 5.94 -7.80
N ARG A 103 10.83 5.22 -8.77
CA ARG A 103 10.83 3.75 -8.78
C ARG A 103 11.52 3.17 -10.00
N ASN A 104 12.22 2.06 -9.79
CA ASN A 104 12.77 1.22 -10.85
C ASN A 104 12.18 -0.17 -10.70
N VAL A 105 11.46 -0.63 -11.73
CA VAL A 105 10.71 -1.89 -11.71
C VAL A 105 11.40 -2.93 -12.57
N ASN A 106 11.70 -4.09 -11.99
CA ASN A 106 12.09 -5.31 -12.70
C ASN A 106 10.92 -6.29 -12.65
N HIS A 107 10.38 -6.67 -13.80
CA HIS A 107 9.18 -7.49 -13.90
C HIS A 107 9.43 -8.72 -14.78
N PHE A 108 9.02 -9.90 -14.29
CA PHE A 108 9.08 -11.15 -15.03
C PHE A 108 7.86 -12.03 -14.71
N GLY A 109 6.93 -12.16 -15.65
CA GLY A 109 5.72 -12.96 -15.49
C GLY A 109 4.87 -12.48 -14.30
N ASN A 110 4.74 -13.31 -13.29
CA ASN A 110 3.97 -13.02 -12.08
C ASN A 110 4.85 -12.50 -10.93
N LEU A 111 6.08 -12.12 -11.18
CA LEU A 111 7.01 -11.61 -10.18
C LEU A 111 7.46 -10.20 -10.54
N ALA A 112 7.56 -9.33 -9.54
CA ALA A 112 8.19 -8.04 -9.67
C ALA A 112 9.09 -7.71 -8.48
N GLN A 113 10.18 -7.00 -8.76
CA GLN A 113 11.07 -6.41 -7.78
C GLN A 113 11.16 -4.92 -8.08
N VAL A 114 11.01 -4.10 -7.06
CA VAL A 114 11.01 -2.65 -7.19
C VAL A 114 12.00 -2.03 -6.23
N TRP A 115 12.89 -1.19 -6.78
CA TRP A 115 13.61 -0.19 -6.02
C TRP A 115 12.78 1.08 -5.99
N SER A 116 12.45 1.57 -4.82
CA SER A 116 11.62 2.76 -4.63
C SER A 116 12.29 3.71 -3.65
N ALA A 117 12.82 4.82 -4.17
CA ALA A 117 13.40 5.88 -3.36
C ALA A 117 12.30 6.78 -2.83
N PHE A 118 12.42 7.20 -1.59
CA PHE A 118 11.42 8.02 -0.92
C PHE A 118 12.04 9.09 -0.02
N GLU A 119 11.21 10.06 0.36
CA GLU A 119 11.51 10.98 1.45
C GLU A 119 10.35 11.05 2.45
N ILE A 120 10.68 11.29 3.71
CA ILE A 120 9.72 11.44 4.80
C ILE A 120 9.54 12.92 5.11
N ARG A 121 8.29 13.38 5.11
CA ARG A 121 7.90 14.76 5.39
C ARG A 121 6.92 14.85 6.56
N THR A 122 6.94 15.95 7.27
CA THR A 122 5.89 16.35 8.24
C THR A 122 4.88 17.33 7.63
N ASP A 123 5.21 17.96 6.52
CA ASP A 123 4.32 18.76 5.67
C ASP A 123 4.52 18.29 4.23
N PRO A 124 3.46 17.86 3.52
CA PRO A 124 3.58 17.32 2.16
C PRO A 124 4.13 18.33 1.13
N ASN A 125 4.07 19.62 1.44
CA ASN A 125 4.53 20.69 0.55
C ASN A 125 5.99 21.12 0.79
N ILE A 126 6.64 20.58 1.82
CA ILE A 126 8.01 20.92 2.19
C ILE A 126 8.91 19.71 1.99
N THR A 127 9.92 19.85 1.12
CA THR A 127 10.93 18.79 0.91
C THR A 127 11.71 18.50 2.19
N SER A 128 12.19 17.28 2.31
CA SER A 128 12.93 16.80 3.48
C SER A 128 14.25 16.15 3.06
N ASP A 129 15.25 16.22 3.94
CA ASP A 129 16.50 15.49 3.78
C ASP A 129 16.44 14.08 4.40
N ILE A 130 15.32 13.70 4.99
CA ILE A 130 15.10 12.35 5.53
C ILE A 130 14.65 11.47 4.38
N ARG A 131 15.59 10.73 3.78
CA ARG A 131 15.35 9.90 2.61
C ARG A 131 15.77 8.47 2.84
N GLY A 132 15.25 7.57 2.02
CA GLY A 132 15.61 6.16 2.06
C GLY A 132 15.29 5.45 0.76
N LEU A 133 15.61 4.15 0.76
CA LEU A 133 15.37 3.26 -0.36
C LEU A 133 14.65 2.02 0.13
N ASN A 134 13.53 1.70 -0.51
CA ASN A 134 12.81 0.46 -0.33
C ASN A 134 13.18 -0.52 -1.44
N SER A 135 13.47 -1.77 -1.07
CA SER A 135 13.49 -2.93 -1.98
C SER A 135 12.22 -3.73 -1.75
N ILE A 136 11.30 -3.70 -2.71
CA ILE A 136 9.95 -4.27 -2.58
C ILE A 136 9.84 -5.49 -3.49
N GLN A 137 9.32 -6.61 -2.95
CA GLN A 137 9.03 -7.82 -3.71
C GLN A 137 7.53 -8.00 -3.86
N LEU A 138 7.08 -8.28 -5.07
CA LEU A 138 5.67 -8.46 -5.39
C LEU A 138 5.43 -9.75 -6.17
N HIS A 139 4.24 -10.32 -6.00
CA HIS A 139 3.73 -11.37 -6.89
C HIS A 139 2.31 -11.07 -7.37
N TYR A 140 1.96 -11.68 -8.51
CA TYR A 140 0.63 -11.64 -9.08
C TYR A 140 -0.06 -12.98 -8.90
N GLU A 141 -1.19 -13.01 -8.19
CA GLU A 141 -2.02 -14.20 -7.97
C GLU A 141 -3.50 -13.85 -8.04
N LYS A 142 -4.30 -14.73 -8.64
CA LYS A 142 -5.79 -14.60 -8.67
C LYS A 142 -6.30 -13.25 -9.16
N GLY A 143 -5.63 -12.68 -10.17
CA GLY A 143 -6.09 -11.46 -10.79
C GLY A 143 -5.62 -10.16 -10.14
N ARG A 144 -4.67 -10.22 -9.17
CA ARG A 144 -4.18 -9.03 -8.45
C ARG A 144 -2.72 -9.14 -8.03
N TRP A 145 -2.09 -8.00 -7.80
CA TRP A 145 -0.77 -7.90 -7.20
C TRP A 145 -0.85 -7.93 -5.67
N PHE A 146 0.23 -8.43 -5.05
CA PHE A 146 0.47 -8.44 -3.62
C PHE A 146 1.90 -8.00 -3.31
N ILE A 147 2.11 -7.27 -2.23
CA ILE A 147 3.43 -7.01 -1.65
C ILE A 147 3.78 -8.17 -0.71
N ASP A 148 4.88 -8.87 -0.99
CA ASP A 148 5.35 -9.99 -0.18
C ASP A 148 6.35 -9.57 0.90
N SER A 149 7.17 -8.61 0.56
CA SER A 149 8.13 -8.05 1.50
C SER A 149 8.63 -6.70 1.02
N TRP A 150 9.12 -5.93 1.96
CA TRP A 150 9.98 -4.81 1.66
C TRP A 150 11.11 -4.69 2.68
N THR A 151 12.27 -4.28 2.19
CA THR A 151 13.44 -3.99 2.99
C THR A 151 13.78 -2.53 2.81
N CYS A 152 13.90 -1.80 3.92
CA CYS A 152 14.15 -0.37 3.93
C CYS A 152 15.51 -0.06 4.53
N GLU A 153 16.25 0.82 3.88
CA GLU A 153 17.46 1.46 4.42
C GLU A 153 17.36 2.98 4.27
N MET A 154 17.65 3.69 5.36
CA MET A 154 17.65 5.15 5.35
C MET A 154 18.99 5.68 4.79
N GLU A 155 18.93 6.79 4.06
CA GLU A 155 20.10 7.49 3.60
C GLU A 155 20.94 7.96 4.79
N SER A 156 22.26 7.85 4.66
CA SER A 156 23.23 8.28 5.66
C SER A 156 24.44 8.93 5.00
N GLU A 157 25.36 9.47 5.78
CA GLU A 157 26.65 9.99 5.24
C GLU A 157 27.46 8.92 4.50
N LYS A 158 27.36 7.67 4.95
CA LYS A 158 28.08 6.53 4.36
C LYS A 158 27.39 5.93 3.15
N ASN A 159 26.07 6.12 3.05
CA ASN A 159 25.23 5.47 2.06
C ASN A 159 24.24 6.49 1.48
N ARG A 160 24.67 7.21 0.45
CA ARG A 160 23.86 8.23 -0.22
C ARG A 160 23.10 7.64 -1.38
N LEU A 161 21.84 8.09 -1.55
CA LEU A 161 21.07 7.78 -2.76
C LEU A 161 21.82 8.32 -3.98
N VAL A 162 22.11 7.43 -4.92
CA VAL A 162 22.75 7.79 -6.19
C VAL A 162 21.70 8.22 -7.22
N SER A 163 22.15 8.88 -8.30
CA SER A 163 21.29 9.41 -9.38
C SER A 163 20.34 8.35 -9.97
N ASP A 164 20.77 7.10 -10.03
CA ASP A 164 19.94 5.99 -10.53
C ASP A 164 18.63 5.80 -9.75
N PHE A 165 18.60 6.24 -8.48
CA PHE A 165 17.44 6.21 -7.59
C PHE A 165 16.78 7.58 -7.37
N LEU A 166 17.25 8.62 -8.05
CA LEU A 166 16.71 9.97 -7.96
C LEU A 166 16.32 10.47 -9.36
N ASN A 167 15.27 11.29 -9.44
CA ASN A 167 15.03 12.05 -10.65
C ASN A 167 16.07 13.19 -10.70
N GLU A 168 16.95 13.18 -11.68
CA GLU A 168 17.77 14.33 -11.98
C GLU A 168 16.88 15.42 -12.57
N ASN A 169 16.81 16.58 -11.92
CA ASN A 169 16.18 17.79 -12.46
C ASN A 169 17.12 18.51 -13.41
#